data_92a46314587ebf17c8fda097b86231a0
#
_entry.id   92a46314587ebf17c8fda097b86231a0
#
_cell.length_a   1.000
_cell.length_b   1.000
_cell.length_c   1.000
_cell.angle_alpha   90.00
_cell.angle_beta   90.00
_cell.angle_gamma   90.00
#
_symmetry.space_group_name_H-M   'P 1'
#
loop_
_entity.id
_entity.type
_entity.pdbx_description
1 polymer ?
#
loop_
_entity_poly.entity_id
_entity_poly.type
_entity_poly.pdbx_seq_one_letter_code
_entity_poly.pdbx_strand_id
1 'polypeptide(L)'
;METLTVVEYAEIRNCTVRNIRKLISNGKIKAIETLNDKNKKMFLIPFDQLEESEKIKIYEKRGIFQTNKTVEYVSQLEEMTAEERKECAFWERTLKDWQLVRNNPAVKSKVKTDELFVTKMKLEHPEINISTDILYRKYKYLKSGNLKGLID
;
A
#
# COMPACT_ATOMS: atom_id res chain seq x y z
N MET A 1 -13.20 -20.23 -0.14
CA MET A 1 -12.15 -20.61 0.84
C MET A 1 -10.88 -19.89 0.44
N GLU A 2 -10.28 -19.14 1.35
CA GLU A 2 -9.04 -18.39 1.06
C GLU A 2 -7.86 -19.34 1.09
N THR A 3 -6.95 -19.23 0.12
CA THR A 3 -5.80 -20.11 -0.06
C THR A 3 -4.54 -19.31 -0.41
N LEU A 4 -3.39 -19.91 -0.15
CA LEU A 4 -2.06 -19.42 -0.49
C LEU A 4 -1.39 -20.36 -1.49
N THR A 5 -0.56 -19.79 -2.34
CA THR A 5 0.37 -20.57 -3.14
C THR A 5 1.54 -21.07 -2.27
N VAL A 6 2.20 -22.13 -2.72
CA VAL A 6 3.41 -22.64 -2.05
C VAL A 6 4.52 -21.58 -1.98
N VAL A 7 4.59 -20.68 -2.96
CA VAL A 7 5.57 -19.59 -3.01
C VAL A 7 5.30 -18.57 -1.91
N GLU A 8 4.07 -18.08 -1.80
CA GLU A 8 3.66 -17.14 -0.75
C GLU A 8 3.89 -17.71 0.64
N TYR A 9 3.55 -18.98 0.84
CA TYR A 9 3.73 -19.64 2.15
C TYR A 9 5.21 -19.85 2.50
N ALA A 10 6.05 -20.17 1.51
CA ALA A 10 7.50 -20.28 1.69
C ALA A 10 8.14 -18.95 2.14
N GLU A 11 7.70 -17.85 1.55
CA GLU A 11 8.16 -16.50 1.92
C GLU A 11 7.77 -16.13 3.36
N ILE A 12 6.55 -16.45 3.78
CA ILE A 12 6.05 -16.16 5.14
C ILE A 12 6.83 -16.93 6.20
N ARG A 13 7.14 -18.19 5.90
CA ARG A 13 7.94 -19.07 6.77
C ARG A 13 9.45 -18.86 6.65
N ASN A 14 9.88 -17.93 5.80
CA ASN A 14 11.29 -17.67 5.51
C ASN A 14 12.05 -18.96 5.16
N CYS A 15 11.47 -19.76 4.28
CA CYS A 15 12.02 -21.04 3.85
C CYS A 15 11.90 -21.24 2.33
N THR A 16 12.50 -22.31 1.80
CA THR A 16 12.45 -22.58 0.37
C THR A 16 11.16 -23.28 -0.05
N VAL A 17 10.70 -23.01 -1.27
CA VAL A 17 9.56 -23.70 -1.91
C VAL A 17 9.74 -25.23 -1.88
N ARG A 18 10.99 -25.70 -2.05
CA ARG A 18 11.33 -27.13 -1.96
C ARG A 18 11.01 -27.71 -0.58
N ASN A 19 11.29 -26.95 0.48
CA ASN A 19 11.00 -27.39 1.85
C ASN A 19 9.49 -27.49 2.09
N ILE A 20 8.71 -26.51 1.65
CA ILE A 20 7.24 -26.55 1.75
C ILE A 20 6.67 -27.76 1.01
N ARG A 21 7.13 -28.00 -0.23
CA ARG A 21 6.68 -29.19 -0.99
C ARG A 21 7.00 -30.50 -0.28
N LYS A 22 8.16 -30.59 0.39
CA LYS A 22 8.53 -31.75 1.20
C LYS A 22 7.60 -31.88 2.42
N LEU A 23 7.21 -30.78 3.06
CA LEU A 23 6.26 -30.79 4.17
C LEU A 23 4.86 -31.25 3.73
N ILE A 24 4.42 -30.83 2.54
CA ILE A 24 3.17 -31.29 1.93
C ILE A 24 3.23 -32.76 1.62
N SER A 25 4.30 -33.27 0.98
CA SER A 25 4.45 -34.69 0.66
C SER A 25 4.53 -35.58 1.88
N ASN A 26 5.04 -35.06 2.99
CA ASN A 26 5.11 -35.78 4.29
C ASN A 26 3.83 -35.65 5.13
N GLY A 27 2.77 -35.02 4.59
CA GLY A 27 1.50 -34.84 5.28
C GLY A 27 1.52 -33.84 6.46
N LYS A 28 2.62 -33.08 6.64
CA LYS A 28 2.75 -32.09 7.71
C LYS A 28 1.99 -30.80 7.41
N ILE A 29 1.74 -30.51 6.14
CA ILE A 29 0.94 -29.38 5.67
C ILE A 29 -0.14 -29.96 4.75
N LYS A 30 -1.39 -29.64 5.03
CA LYS A 30 -2.51 -29.98 4.14
C LYS A 30 -2.52 -29.00 2.97
N ALA A 31 -2.59 -29.52 1.75
CA ALA A 31 -2.67 -28.70 0.55
C ALA A 31 -3.71 -29.29 -0.42
N ILE A 32 -4.34 -28.42 -1.17
CA ILE A 32 -5.29 -28.76 -2.23
C ILE A 32 -4.51 -28.81 -3.53
N GLU A 33 -4.49 -29.97 -4.18
CA GLU A 33 -3.90 -30.10 -5.52
C GLU A 33 -4.88 -29.53 -6.56
N THR A 34 -4.40 -28.66 -7.43
CA THR A 34 -5.14 -28.05 -8.53
C THR A 34 -4.26 -27.93 -9.77
N LEU A 35 -4.84 -27.51 -10.88
CA LEU A 35 -4.12 -27.21 -12.11
C LEU A 35 -4.06 -25.69 -12.32
N ASN A 36 -2.92 -25.19 -12.76
CA ASN A 36 -2.81 -23.80 -13.18
C ASN A 36 -3.28 -23.62 -14.65
N ASP A 37 -3.30 -22.39 -15.13
CA ASP A 37 -3.72 -22.03 -16.51
C ASP A 37 -2.93 -22.75 -17.63
N LYS A 38 -1.76 -23.32 -17.29
CA LYS A 38 -0.89 -24.11 -18.18
C LYS A 38 -1.03 -25.62 -17.97
N ASN A 39 -2.12 -26.07 -17.35
CA ASN A 39 -2.37 -27.50 -17.01
C ASN A 39 -1.25 -28.16 -16.19
N LYS A 40 -0.49 -27.39 -15.40
CA LYS A 40 0.53 -27.91 -14.49
C LYS A 40 -0.03 -28.02 -13.08
N LYS A 41 0.29 -29.12 -12.41
CA LYS A 41 -0.07 -29.33 -10.99
C LYS A 41 0.51 -28.25 -10.10
N MET A 42 -0.35 -27.65 -9.29
CA MET A 42 0.03 -26.72 -8.24
C MET A 42 -0.68 -27.08 -6.94
N PHE A 43 -0.09 -26.67 -5.83
CA PHE A 43 -0.64 -26.86 -4.50
C PHE A 43 -1.08 -25.52 -3.93
N LEU A 44 -2.30 -25.50 -3.39
CA LEU A 44 -2.86 -24.38 -2.64
C LEU A 44 -2.98 -24.76 -1.16
N ILE A 45 -2.51 -23.89 -0.29
CA ILE A 45 -2.52 -24.11 1.16
C ILE A 45 -3.73 -23.36 1.73
N PRO A 46 -4.69 -24.06 2.36
CA PRO A 46 -5.85 -23.42 2.99
C PRO A 46 -5.43 -22.46 4.09
N PHE A 47 -6.05 -21.27 4.11
CA PHE A 47 -5.73 -20.21 5.05
C PHE A 47 -6.10 -20.53 6.50
N ASP A 48 -7.12 -21.37 6.70
CA ASP A 48 -7.64 -21.77 8.01
C ASP A 48 -6.67 -22.62 8.85
N GLN A 49 -5.73 -23.32 8.21
CA GLN A 49 -4.72 -24.12 8.91
C GLN A 49 -3.49 -23.34 9.38
N LEU A 50 -3.40 -22.05 9.04
CA LEU A 50 -2.28 -21.18 9.40
C LEU A 50 -2.39 -20.74 10.85
N GLU A 51 -1.24 -20.57 11.50
CA GLU A 51 -1.18 -19.93 12.81
C GLU A 51 -1.55 -18.45 12.72
N GLU A 52 -2.09 -17.86 13.79
CA GLU A 52 -2.51 -16.46 13.82
C GLU A 52 -1.35 -15.50 13.46
N SER A 53 -0.14 -15.79 13.91
CA SER A 53 1.07 -15.04 13.56
C SER A 53 1.38 -15.07 12.06
N GLU A 54 1.10 -16.17 11.39
CA GLU A 54 1.29 -16.32 9.94
C GLU A 54 0.20 -15.58 9.17
N LYS A 55 -1.06 -15.64 9.62
CA LYS A 55 -2.18 -14.87 9.06
C LYS A 55 -1.92 -13.37 9.12
N ILE A 56 -1.41 -12.87 10.27
CA ILE A 56 -1.05 -11.45 10.44
C ILE A 56 -0.01 -11.04 9.40
N LYS A 57 1.07 -11.80 9.23
CA LYS A 57 2.12 -11.52 8.23
C LYS A 57 1.58 -11.48 6.80
N ILE A 58 0.61 -12.35 6.48
CA ILE A 58 -0.04 -12.35 5.17
C ILE A 58 -0.85 -11.08 4.96
N TYR A 59 -1.65 -10.70 5.94
CA TYR A 59 -2.47 -9.50 5.88
C TYR A 59 -1.63 -8.22 5.83
N GLU A 60 -0.49 -8.17 6.53
CA GLU A 60 0.50 -7.10 6.41
C GLU A 60 1.09 -7.06 4.99
N LYS A 61 1.52 -8.20 4.44
CA LYS A 61 2.07 -8.28 3.09
C LYS A 61 1.06 -7.90 2.01
N ARG A 62 -0.21 -8.25 2.20
CA ARG A 62 -1.32 -7.87 1.30
C ARG A 62 -1.81 -6.43 1.53
N GLY A 63 -1.23 -5.70 2.49
CA GLY A 63 -1.62 -4.33 2.83
C GLY A 63 -2.99 -4.21 3.51
N ILE A 64 -3.53 -5.33 4.01
CA ILE A 64 -4.80 -5.36 4.76
C ILE A 64 -4.58 -4.82 6.18
N PHE A 65 -3.48 -5.23 6.83
CA PHE A 65 -3.03 -4.66 8.09
C PHE A 65 -1.84 -3.71 7.84
N GLN A 66 -1.98 -2.46 8.20
CA GLN A 66 -0.91 -1.45 8.16
C GLN A 66 -0.45 -1.09 9.59
N THR A 67 -0.27 -2.10 10.44
CA THR A 67 -0.05 -1.92 11.88
C THR A 67 1.11 -0.98 12.20
N ASN A 68 2.27 -1.15 11.57
CA ASN A 68 3.44 -0.30 11.86
C ASN A 68 3.26 1.12 11.32
N LYS A 69 2.72 1.28 10.10
CA LYS A 69 2.48 2.60 9.53
C LYS A 69 1.39 3.37 10.26
N THR A 70 0.36 2.69 10.77
CA THR A 70 -0.72 3.34 11.52
C THR A 70 -0.23 3.86 12.88
N VAL A 71 0.60 3.11 13.60
CA VAL A 71 1.18 3.53 14.89
C VAL A 71 2.10 4.73 14.68
N GLU A 72 3.00 4.68 13.69
CA GLU A 72 3.89 5.79 13.36
C GLU A 72 3.12 7.03 12.90
N TYR A 73 2.06 6.86 12.11
CA TYR A 73 1.18 7.92 11.66
C TYR A 73 0.48 8.61 12.83
N VAL A 74 -0.12 7.84 13.74
CA VAL A 74 -0.79 8.38 14.95
C VAL A 74 0.21 9.12 15.82
N SER A 75 1.39 8.55 16.08
CA SER A 75 2.46 9.20 16.86
C SER A 75 2.88 10.53 16.26
N GLN A 76 3.07 10.61 14.94
CA GLN A 76 3.40 11.89 14.27
C GLN A 76 2.28 12.92 14.44
N LEU A 77 1.00 12.52 14.33
CA LEU A 77 -0.13 13.42 14.53
C LEU A 77 -0.23 13.94 15.98
N GLU A 78 0.10 13.12 16.96
CA GLU A 78 0.10 13.53 18.37
C GLU A 78 1.16 14.59 18.67
N GLU A 79 2.30 14.53 18.00
CA GLU A 79 3.40 15.51 18.13
C GLU A 79 3.12 16.85 17.42
N MET A 80 2.15 16.91 16.52
CA MET A 80 1.81 18.11 15.72
C MET A 80 0.89 19.06 16.48
N THR A 81 1.08 20.36 16.25
CA THR A 81 0.15 21.42 16.65
C THR A 81 -1.19 21.32 15.90
N ALA A 82 -2.19 22.06 16.34
CA ALA A 82 -3.49 22.09 15.68
C ALA A 82 -3.41 22.69 14.25
N GLU A 83 -2.55 23.69 14.05
CA GLU A 83 -2.29 24.29 12.73
C GLU A 83 -1.60 23.30 11.80
N GLU A 84 -0.54 22.65 12.24
CA GLU A 84 0.20 21.64 11.48
C GLU A 84 -0.70 20.46 11.09
N ARG A 85 -1.61 20.01 11.96
CA ARG A 85 -2.59 18.97 11.62
C ARG A 85 -3.55 19.41 10.53
N LYS A 86 -4.00 20.67 10.55
CA LYS A 86 -4.86 21.22 9.49
C LYS A 86 -4.13 21.29 8.15
N GLU A 87 -2.89 21.75 8.16
CA GLU A 87 -2.06 21.80 6.96
C GLU A 87 -1.77 20.40 6.41
N CYS A 88 -1.41 19.47 7.27
CA CYS A 88 -1.22 18.05 6.91
C CYS A 88 -2.48 17.47 6.25
N ALA A 89 -3.66 17.65 6.86
CA ALA A 89 -4.93 17.20 6.33
C ALA A 89 -5.27 17.85 4.98
N PHE A 90 -4.97 19.13 4.81
CA PHE A 90 -5.12 19.84 3.53
C PHE A 90 -4.25 19.19 2.45
N TRP A 91 -2.96 18.97 2.71
CA TRP A 91 -2.07 18.34 1.73
C TRP A 91 -2.44 16.89 1.42
N GLU A 92 -2.85 16.11 2.42
CA GLU A 92 -3.32 14.74 2.18
C GLU A 92 -4.51 14.71 1.21
N ARG A 93 -5.50 15.57 1.44
CA ARG A 93 -6.68 15.68 0.58
C ARG A 93 -6.30 16.15 -0.83
N THR A 94 -5.53 17.21 -0.92
CA THR A 94 -5.05 17.78 -2.19
C THR A 94 -4.30 16.74 -3.03
N LEU A 95 -3.40 15.98 -2.41
CA LEU A 95 -2.61 14.95 -3.11
C LEU A 95 -3.46 13.76 -3.55
N LYS A 96 -4.47 13.36 -2.76
CA LYS A 96 -5.45 12.33 -3.15
C LYS A 96 -6.28 12.78 -4.35
N ASP A 97 -6.79 14.01 -4.32
CA ASP A 97 -7.57 14.58 -5.41
C ASP A 97 -6.72 14.71 -6.68
N TRP A 98 -5.48 15.19 -6.56
CA TRP A 98 -4.54 15.24 -7.68
C TRP A 98 -4.31 13.86 -8.30
N GLN A 99 -4.10 12.82 -7.49
CA GLN A 99 -3.90 11.46 -7.99
C GLN A 99 -5.15 10.90 -8.68
N LEU A 100 -6.34 11.19 -8.16
CA LEU A 100 -7.60 10.79 -8.79
C LEU A 100 -7.74 11.43 -10.18
N VAL A 101 -7.50 12.74 -10.29
CA VAL A 101 -7.58 13.47 -11.58
C VAL A 101 -6.51 12.93 -12.54
N ARG A 102 -5.28 12.80 -12.10
CA ARG A 102 -4.13 12.37 -12.91
C ARG A 102 -4.27 10.94 -13.46
N ASN A 103 -4.88 10.05 -12.68
CA ASN A 103 -5.06 8.65 -13.04
C ASN A 103 -6.43 8.36 -13.68
N ASN A 104 -7.23 9.39 -13.97
CA ASN A 104 -8.48 9.22 -14.69
C ASN A 104 -8.20 8.68 -16.10
N PRO A 105 -8.90 7.61 -16.55
CA PRO A 105 -8.71 7.02 -17.88
C PRO A 105 -8.88 8.01 -19.05
N ALA A 106 -9.66 9.08 -18.87
CA ALA A 106 -9.86 10.12 -19.87
C ALA A 106 -8.66 11.06 -20.05
N VAL A 107 -7.67 11.02 -19.14
CA VAL A 107 -6.48 11.89 -19.19
C VAL A 107 -5.52 11.43 -20.28
N LYS A 108 -5.34 12.28 -21.31
CA LYS A 108 -4.42 12.04 -22.42
C LYS A 108 -2.97 12.43 -22.10
N SER A 109 -2.77 13.42 -21.23
CA SER A 109 -1.43 13.93 -20.86
C SER A 109 -1.37 14.23 -19.36
N LYS A 110 -0.58 13.44 -18.63
CA LYS A 110 -0.38 13.64 -17.20
C LYS A 110 0.28 14.99 -16.88
N VAL A 111 1.24 15.43 -17.70
CA VAL A 111 1.93 16.71 -17.49
C VAL A 111 0.96 17.88 -17.58
N LYS A 112 0.17 17.95 -18.66
CA LYS A 112 -0.86 19.01 -18.81
C LYS A 112 -1.90 18.97 -17.71
N THR A 113 -2.26 17.79 -17.24
CA THR A 113 -3.22 17.62 -16.13
C THR A 113 -2.62 18.13 -14.82
N ASP A 114 -1.35 17.86 -14.56
CA ASP A 114 -0.64 18.37 -13.39
C ASP A 114 -0.58 19.90 -13.39
N GLU A 115 -0.27 20.52 -14.53
CA GLU A 115 -0.26 21.98 -14.70
C GLU A 115 -1.65 22.61 -14.49
N LEU A 116 -2.70 22.00 -15.04
CA LEU A 116 -4.08 22.46 -14.87
C LEU A 116 -4.54 22.31 -13.41
N PHE A 117 -4.17 21.21 -12.75
CA PHE A 117 -4.47 21.02 -11.34
C PHE A 117 -3.80 22.09 -10.47
N VAL A 118 -2.53 22.39 -10.71
CA VAL A 118 -1.80 23.46 -10.03
C VAL A 118 -2.47 24.81 -10.27
N THR A 119 -2.88 25.10 -11.50
CA THR A 119 -3.58 26.35 -11.84
C THR A 119 -4.91 26.46 -11.07
N LYS A 120 -5.69 25.39 -11.03
CA LYS A 120 -6.94 25.33 -10.24
C LYS A 120 -6.66 25.62 -8.77
N MET A 121 -5.69 24.93 -8.18
CA MET A 121 -5.35 25.08 -6.76
C MET A 121 -4.88 26.51 -6.42
N LYS A 122 -4.12 27.16 -7.30
CA LYS A 122 -3.73 28.59 -7.11
C LYS A 122 -4.91 29.55 -7.14
N LEU A 123 -5.95 29.22 -7.89
CA LEU A 123 -7.18 30.02 -7.92
C LEU A 123 -8.04 29.82 -6.67
N GLU A 124 -8.10 28.58 -6.18
CA GLU A 124 -8.90 28.23 -4.99
C GLU A 124 -8.19 28.59 -3.68
N HIS A 125 -6.85 28.53 -3.66
CA HIS A 125 -6.00 28.74 -2.48
C HIS A 125 -4.81 29.64 -2.83
N PRO A 126 -5.03 30.93 -3.10
CA PRO A 126 -3.98 31.88 -3.52
C PRO A 126 -2.91 32.10 -2.45
N GLU A 127 -3.22 31.82 -1.18
CA GLU A 127 -2.32 31.90 -0.04
C GLU A 127 -1.29 30.76 0.01
N ILE A 128 -1.54 29.67 -0.72
CA ILE A 128 -0.69 28.47 -0.67
C ILE A 128 0.27 28.45 -1.86
N ASN A 129 1.56 28.35 -1.56
CA ASN A 129 2.55 28.16 -2.61
C ASN A 129 2.48 26.72 -3.14
N ILE A 130 1.97 26.56 -4.36
CA ILE A 130 1.83 25.26 -5.02
C ILE A 130 2.45 25.27 -6.41
N SER A 131 3.19 24.20 -6.72
CA SER A 131 3.75 23.90 -8.03
C SER A 131 3.72 22.42 -8.30
N THR A 132 3.98 22.00 -9.53
CA THR A 132 4.11 20.58 -9.87
C THR A 132 5.19 19.91 -9.06
N ASP A 133 6.35 20.55 -8.86
CA ASP A 133 7.46 19.99 -8.06
C ASP A 133 7.08 19.81 -6.60
N ILE A 134 6.32 20.76 -6.03
CA ILE A 134 5.81 20.66 -4.66
C ILE A 134 4.83 19.46 -4.54
N LEU A 135 3.92 19.27 -5.51
CA LEU A 135 3.01 18.14 -5.53
C LEU A 135 3.78 16.81 -5.53
N TYR A 136 4.78 16.66 -6.41
CA TYR A 136 5.60 15.45 -6.47
C TYR A 136 6.39 15.20 -5.20
N ARG A 137 7.01 16.24 -4.64
CA ARG A 137 7.79 16.16 -3.40
C ARG A 137 6.91 15.73 -2.23
N LYS A 138 5.79 16.44 -2.01
CA LYS A 138 4.85 16.13 -0.93
C LYS A 138 4.18 14.76 -1.11
N TYR A 139 3.90 14.35 -2.34
CA TYR A 139 3.39 12.99 -2.61
C TYR A 139 4.38 11.90 -2.23
N LYS A 140 5.68 12.13 -2.43
CA LYS A 140 6.72 11.21 -1.97
C LYS A 140 6.69 11.07 -0.44
N TYR A 141 6.51 12.17 0.29
CA TYR A 141 6.37 12.13 1.75
C TYR A 141 5.09 11.41 2.19
N LEU A 142 3.97 11.67 1.54
CA LEU A 142 2.72 10.96 1.82
C LEU A 142 2.87 9.44 1.62
N LYS A 143 3.52 9.02 0.53
CA LYS A 143 3.78 7.60 0.26
C LYS A 143 4.71 6.93 1.28
N SER A 144 5.67 7.65 1.80
CA SER A 144 6.58 7.14 2.81
C SER A 144 6.00 7.15 4.23
N GLY A 145 4.84 7.81 4.44
CA GLY A 145 4.24 7.99 5.76
C GLY A 145 4.89 9.10 6.59
N ASN A 146 5.71 9.95 5.98
CA ASN A 146 6.34 11.10 6.64
C ASN A 146 5.40 12.31 6.62
N LEU A 147 4.59 12.48 7.67
CA LEU A 147 3.63 13.58 7.77
C LEU A 147 4.30 14.94 7.98
N LYS A 148 5.42 14.98 8.71
CA LYS A 148 6.18 16.22 8.91
C LYS A 148 6.65 16.82 7.57
N GLY A 149 7.04 16.00 6.61
CA GLY A 149 7.38 16.47 5.26
C GLY A 149 6.19 17.03 4.44
N LEU A 150 4.95 16.86 4.90
CA LEU A 150 3.80 17.49 4.26
C LEU A 150 3.63 18.96 4.64
N ILE A 151 4.15 19.38 5.81
CA ILE A 151 4.03 20.73 6.34
C ILE A 151 5.29 21.58 6.15
N ASP A 152 6.40 20.99 5.71
CA ASP A 152 7.68 21.68 5.42
C ASP A 152 7.74 22.29 4.01
#